data_737c5673b22f40a1e368545056dfb46e
#
_entry.id   737c5673b22f40a1e368545056dfb46e
#
_cell.length_a   1.000
_cell.length_b   1.000
_cell.length_c   1.000
_cell.angle_alpha   90.00
_cell.angle_beta   90.00
_cell.angle_gamma   90.00
#
_symmetry.space_group_name_H-M   'P 1'
#
loop_
_entity.id
_entity.type
_entity.pdbx_description
1 polymer ?
#
loop_
_entity_poly.entity_id
_entity_poly.type
_entity_poly.pdbx_seq_one_letter_code
_entity_poly.pdbx_strand_id
1 'polypeptide(L)'
;VVRLNDWEYRNKIALPFAYKSKSGRVSLGFYEKKTHTVVPMKWCPLHGEWAATLIQDVTEWANNEKISVYEETSGKGLLRHVVARKLDTLTVTLVVNGSRVPKLEVLARKLEEDFGTVTIFVSENVKNTNVIFGDGAKLVWGREQKQNLGTFEAVVSPLSFLQVNDEVRDAIYDKVCAFLSDFDGDIVELYSGVGLLTAQIAKRLENAKITAVEIMPDATKNANALMQSLH
;
A
#
# COMPACT_ATOMS: atom_id res chain seq x y z
N VAL A 1 -2.42 -24.68 -9.24
CA VAL A 1 -2.56 -23.24 -9.48
C VAL A 1 -3.93 -22.82 -8.95
N VAL A 2 -3.97 -21.86 -8.05
CA VAL A 2 -5.22 -21.25 -7.58
C VAL A 2 -5.52 -20.07 -8.49
N ARG A 3 -6.68 -20.06 -9.13
CA ARG A 3 -7.18 -18.96 -9.95
C ARG A 3 -8.58 -18.63 -9.46
N LEU A 4 -8.78 -17.44 -8.95
CA LEU A 4 -10.06 -17.01 -8.36
C LEU A 4 -10.67 -15.90 -9.22
N ASN A 5 -10.15 -14.67 -9.14
CA ASN A 5 -10.64 -13.55 -9.93
C ASN A 5 -9.52 -13.03 -10.86
N ASP A 6 -9.85 -12.75 -12.11
CA ASP A 6 -8.89 -12.22 -13.11
C ASP A 6 -8.80 -10.70 -13.11
N TRP A 7 -9.83 -10.01 -12.58
CA TRP A 7 -9.96 -8.56 -12.65
C TRP A 7 -10.29 -7.97 -11.28
N GLU A 8 -9.97 -6.70 -11.09
CA GLU A 8 -10.30 -5.86 -9.93
C GLU A 8 -9.84 -6.42 -8.57
N TYR A 9 -8.89 -7.35 -8.57
CA TYR A 9 -8.42 -8.03 -7.38
C TYR A 9 -7.33 -7.28 -6.61
N ARG A 10 -6.70 -6.26 -7.23
CA ARG A 10 -5.58 -5.57 -6.59
C ARG A 10 -6.06 -4.51 -5.62
N ASN A 11 -5.69 -4.70 -4.37
CA ASN A 11 -5.96 -3.76 -3.29
C ASN A 11 -4.89 -2.66 -3.14
N LYS A 12 -3.80 -2.68 -3.92
CA LYS A 12 -2.70 -1.71 -3.83
C LYS A 12 -2.24 -1.24 -5.21
N ILE A 13 -2.04 0.06 -5.34
CA ILE A 13 -1.49 0.71 -6.54
C ILE A 13 -0.31 1.62 -6.15
N ALA A 14 0.70 1.70 -7.01
CA ALA A 14 1.83 2.63 -6.87
C ALA A 14 2.10 3.26 -8.24
N LEU A 15 1.96 4.57 -8.33
CA LEU A 15 2.04 5.32 -9.58
C LEU A 15 2.99 6.50 -9.46
N PRO A 16 3.96 6.66 -10.37
CA PRO A 16 4.74 7.88 -10.50
C PRO A 16 3.88 9.03 -11.02
N PHE A 17 4.19 10.24 -10.55
CA PHE A 17 3.75 11.47 -11.15
C PHE A 17 4.61 11.85 -12.35
N ALA A 18 4.00 12.45 -13.36
CA ALA A 18 4.71 13.03 -14.49
C ALA A 18 3.93 14.21 -15.10
N TYR A 19 4.62 15.07 -15.81
CA TYR A 19 3.95 16.04 -16.68
C TYR A 19 3.63 15.41 -18.03
N LYS A 20 2.42 15.62 -18.54
CA LYS A 20 2.06 15.28 -19.92
C LYS A 20 2.83 16.19 -20.89
N SER A 21 3.60 15.61 -21.79
CA SER A 21 4.48 16.35 -22.73
C SER A 21 3.77 17.44 -23.54
N LYS A 22 2.52 17.21 -23.96
CA LYS A 22 1.77 18.17 -24.79
C LYS A 22 1.07 19.28 -24.02
N SER A 23 0.67 19.05 -22.77
CA SER A 23 -0.18 19.99 -22.01
C SER A 23 0.52 20.56 -20.77
N GLY A 24 1.65 20.03 -20.35
CA GLY A 24 2.30 20.36 -19.09
C GLY A 24 1.47 20.02 -17.83
N ARG A 25 0.32 19.32 -17.98
CA ARG A 25 -0.53 18.95 -16.86
C ARG A 25 0.04 17.72 -16.14
N VAL A 26 -0.12 17.70 -14.83
CA VAL A 26 0.21 16.55 -13.98
C VAL A 26 -0.64 15.35 -14.38
N SER A 27 -0.03 14.19 -14.42
CA SER A 27 -0.68 12.90 -14.64
C SER A 27 -0.03 11.83 -13.76
N LEU A 28 -0.77 10.74 -13.56
CA LEU A 28 -0.31 9.50 -12.96
C LEU A 28 -0.34 8.38 -14.02
N GLY A 29 0.57 7.42 -13.91
CA GLY A 29 0.60 6.28 -14.84
C GLY A 29 1.64 5.27 -14.46
N PHE A 30 1.94 4.35 -15.36
CA PHE A 30 3.04 3.39 -15.19
C PHE A 30 4.22 3.77 -16.07
N TYR A 31 5.41 3.37 -15.67
CA TYR A 31 6.59 3.48 -16.54
C TYR A 31 6.44 2.57 -17.75
N GLU A 32 6.76 3.11 -18.91
CA GLU A 32 6.98 2.31 -20.11
C GLU A 32 8.14 1.34 -19.86
N LYS A 33 8.01 0.11 -20.38
CA LYS A 33 8.98 -0.97 -20.12
C LYS A 33 10.41 -0.52 -20.45
N LYS A 34 11.32 -0.64 -19.48
CA LYS A 34 12.75 -0.28 -19.57
C LYS A 34 13.02 1.22 -19.77
N THR A 35 12.08 2.07 -19.43
CA THR A 35 12.25 3.53 -19.47
C THR A 35 11.77 4.17 -18.17
N HIS A 36 12.03 5.48 -18.03
CA HIS A 36 11.43 6.34 -16.99
C HIS A 36 10.31 7.22 -17.57
N THR A 37 9.85 6.92 -18.77
CA THR A 37 8.71 7.59 -19.38
C THR A 37 7.42 7.10 -18.75
N VAL A 38 6.62 7.97 -18.18
CA VAL A 38 5.33 7.63 -17.62
C VAL A 38 4.26 7.65 -18.71
N VAL A 39 3.59 6.52 -18.90
CA VAL A 39 2.39 6.39 -19.74
C VAL A 39 1.19 6.74 -18.88
N PRO A 40 0.51 7.87 -19.15
CA PRO A 40 -0.63 8.29 -18.35
C PRO A 40 -1.76 7.25 -18.34
N MET A 41 -2.32 7.00 -17.17
CA MET A 41 -3.40 6.06 -16.96
C MET A 41 -4.62 6.77 -16.36
N LYS A 42 -5.82 6.33 -16.73
CA LYS A 42 -7.07 6.76 -16.12
C LYS A 42 -7.81 5.63 -15.43
N TRP A 43 -7.59 4.41 -15.87
CA TRP A 43 -8.26 3.20 -15.40
C TRP A 43 -7.35 1.99 -15.57
N CYS A 44 -7.50 0.99 -14.70
CA CYS A 44 -6.75 -0.26 -14.75
C CYS A 44 -7.66 -1.44 -14.39
N PRO A 45 -7.81 -2.45 -15.27
CA PRO A 45 -8.71 -3.58 -15.03
C PRO A 45 -8.35 -4.40 -13.79
N LEU A 46 -7.09 -4.33 -13.33
CA LEU A 46 -6.65 -5.08 -12.15
C LEU A 46 -7.04 -4.42 -10.83
N HIS A 47 -7.34 -3.10 -10.84
CA HIS A 47 -7.62 -2.33 -9.62
C HIS A 47 -9.10 -1.90 -9.50
N GLY A 48 -9.84 -1.92 -10.60
CA GLY A 48 -11.23 -1.47 -10.62
C GLY A 48 -11.43 0.05 -10.49
N GLU A 49 -12.66 0.45 -10.19
CA GLU A 49 -13.09 1.86 -10.18
C GLU A 49 -12.42 2.69 -9.10
N TRP A 50 -12.13 2.11 -7.93
CA TRP A 50 -11.48 2.86 -6.84
C TRP A 50 -10.16 3.51 -7.26
N ALA A 51 -9.38 2.84 -8.09
CA ALA A 51 -8.11 3.37 -8.56
C ALA A 51 -8.31 4.47 -9.61
N ALA A 52 -9.35 4.40 -10.43
CA ALA A 52 -9.71 5.45 -11.39
C ALA A 52 -10.11 6.73 -10.66
N THR A 53 -10.97 6.63 -9.65
CA THR A 53 -11.37 7.75 -8.79
C THR A 53 -10.16 8.38 -8.09
N LEU A 54 -9.31 7.56 -7.46
CA LEU A 54 -8.06 8.03 -6.83
C LEU A 54 -7.17 8.79 -7.82
N ILE A 55 -6.96 8.24 -9.02
CA ILE A 55 -6.12 8.86 -10.06
C ILE A 55 -6.70 10.21 -10.47
N GLN A 56 -8.00 10.28 -10.64
CA GLN A 56 -8.69 11.52 -10.97
C GLN A 56 -8.47 12.57 -9.88
N ASP A 57 -8.85 12.27 -8.65
CA ASP A 57 -8.79 13.20 -7.52
C ASP A 57 -7.38 13.73 -7.27
N VAL A 58 -6.40 12.83 -7.25
CA VAL A 58 -5.00 13.21 -7.02
C VAL A 58 -4.44 14.05 -8.18
N THR A 59 -4.79 13.72 -9.43
CA THR A 59 -4.33 14.52 -10.58
C THR A 59 -5.03 15.85 -10.69
N GLU A 60 -6.33 15.93 -10.38
CA GLU A 60 -7.08 17.20 -10.35
C GLU A 60 -6.56 18.11 -9.25
N TRP A 61 -6.37 17.60 -8.02
CA TRP A 61 -5.76 18.35 -6.94
C TRP A 61 -4.38 18.90 -7.32
N ALA A 62 -3.48 18.04 -7.81
CA ALA A 62 -2.12 18.45 -8.16
C ALA A 62 -2.09 19.53 -9.25
N ASN A 63 -3.01 19.47 -10.22
CA ASN A 63 -3.14 20.47 -11.29
C ASN A 63 -3.76 21.78 -10.79
N ASN A 64 -4.85 21.72 -10.01
CA ASN A 64 -5.57 22.90 -9.54
C ASN A 64 -4.74 23.70 -8.54
N GLU A 65 -4.04 23.02 -7.63
CA GLU A 65 -3.18 23.61 -6.63
C GLU A 65 -1.75 23.87 -7.15
N LYS A 66 -1.49 23.57 -8.43
CA LYS A 66 -0.19 23.79 -9.09
C LYS A 66 0.99 23.17 -8.35
N ILE A 67 0.80 21.96 -7.85
CA ILE A 67 1.85 21.22 -7.13
C ILE A 67 2.86 20.70 -8.14
N SER A 68 4.14 20.98 -7.92
CA SER A 68 5.23 20.57 -8.83
C SER A 68 5.47 19.07 -8.79
N VAL A 69 5.81 18.50 -9.94
CA VAL A 69 6.25 17.11 -10.07
C VAL A 69 7.77 17.04 -10.04
N TYR A 70 8.31 16.04 -9.36
CA TYR A 70 9.74 15.79 -9.31
C TYR A 70 10.26 15.31 -10.67
N GLU A 71 11.34 15.93 -11.13
CA GLU A 71 12.08 15.56 -12.34
C GLU A 71 13.44 14.97 -11.97
N GLU A 72 13.68 13.73 -12.32
CA GLU A 72 14.92 13.01 -11.99
C GLU A 72 16.17 13.68 -12.57
N THR A 73 16.05 14.28 -13.74
CA THR A 73 17.18 14.95 -14.43
C THR A 73 17.63 16.24 -13.76
N SER A 74 16.70 17.01 -13.22
CA SER A 74 16.98 18.29 -12.55
C SER A 74 17.04 18.18 -11.03
N GLY A 75 16.53 17.09 -10.45
CA GLY A 75 16.37 16.91 -9.00
C GLY A 75 15.36 17.89 -8.38
N LYS A 76 14.54 18.57 -9.18
CA LYS A 76 13.59 19.59 -8.74
C LYS A 76 12.16 19.11 -8.80
N GLY A 77 11.29 19.77 -8.03
CA GLY A 77 9.87 19.44 -7.93
C GLY A 77 9.58 18.60 -6.69
N LEU A 78 8.30 18.41 -6.39
CA LEU A 78 7.84 17.83 -5.13
C LEU A 78 7.31 16.41 -5.27
N LEU A 79 6.25 16.20 -6.07
CA LEU A 79 5.52 14.93 -6.14
C LEU A 79 6.32 13.89 -6.94
N ARG A 80 6.61 12.75 -6.31
CA ARG A 80 7.31 11.61 -6.94
C ARG A 80 6.35 10.47 -7.25
N HIS A 81 5.69 9.92 -6.24
CA HIS A 81 4.75 8.80 -6.38
C HIS A 81 3.53 8.99 -5.48
N VAL A 82 2.41 8.42 -5.90
CA VAL A 82 1.32 8.07 -5.02
C VAL A 82 1.28 6.56 -4.85
N VAL A 83 1.24 6.10 -3.62
CA VAL A 83 1.01 4.69 -3.28
C VAL A 83 -0.27 4.62 -2.49
N ALA A 84 -1.22 3.83 -2.94
CA ALA A 84 -2.50 3.71 -2.25
C ALA A 84 -2.88 2.25 -2.05
N ARG A 85 -3.55 1.98 -0.94
CA ARG A 85 -4.15 0.70 -0.61
C ARG A 85 -5.62 0.92 -0.24
N LYS A 86 -6.50 0.21 -0.91
CA LYS A 86 -7.93 0.18 -0.63
C LYS A 86 -8.28 -1.19 -0.04
N LEU A 87 -8.58 -1.18 1.24
CA LEU A 87 -9.18 -2.28 2.00
C LEU A 87 -10.55 -1.79 2.46
N ASP A 88 -10.94 -1.93 3.74
CA ASP A 88 -12.17 -1.30 4.25
C ASP A 88 -12.10 0.22 4.08
N THR A 89 -10.93 0.80 4.37
CA THR A 89 -10.66 2.23 4.22
C THR A 89 -9.57 2.48 3.16
N LEU A 90 -9.44 3.73 2.73
CA LEU A 90 -8.38 4.12 1.82
C LEU A 90 -7.16 4.63 2.60
N THR A 91 -6.00 4.02 2.38
CA THR A 91 -4.70 4.55 2.83
C THR A 91 -3.91 5.06 1.64
N VAL A 92 -3.51 6.32 1.68
CA VAL A 92 -2.70 6.97 0.63
C VAL A 92 -1.37 7.38 1.20
N THR A 93 -0.29 7.12 0.47
CA THR A 93 1.04 7.65 0.78
C THR A 93 1.52 8.50 -0.39
N LEU A 94 1.73 9.78 -0.14
CA LEU A 94 2.41 10.67 -1.07
C LEU A 94 3.91 10.57 -0.85
N VAL A 95 4.63 10.12 -1.86
CA VAL A 95 6.08 10.10 -1.85
C VAL A 95 6.58 11.39 -2.50
N VAL A 96 7.38 12.14 -1.76
CA VAL A 96 7.72 13.51 -2.14
C VAL A 96 9.21 13.80 -1.97
N ASN A 97 9.72 14.72 -2.78
CA ASN A 97 11.06 15.27 -2.67
C ASN A 97 11.05 16.47 -1.71
N GLY A 98 10.83 16.19 -0.42
CA GLY A 98 10.70 17.18 0.63
C GLY A 98 9.82 16.67 1.78
N SER A 99 9.63 17.48 2.80
CA SER A 99 8.95 17.07 4.03
C SER A 99 7.51 17.58 4.17
N ARG A 100 7.08 18.49 3.29
CA ARG A 100 5.78 19.17 3.38
C ARG A 100 5.05 19.17 2.04
N VAL A 101 3.77 18.81 2.08
CA VAL A 101 2.86 18.85 0.92
C VAL A 101 1.91 20.03 1.10
N PRO A 102 1.97 21.05 0.24
CA PRO A 102 1.03 22.18 0.33
C PRO A 102 -0.38 21.75 -0.06
N LYS A 103 -1.39 22.39 0.52
CA LYS A 103 -2.80 22.15 0.21
C LYS A 103 -3.24 20.68 0.34
N LEU A 104 -2.62 19.92 1.25
CA LEU A 104 -2.94 18.53 1.50
C LEU A 104 -4.39 18.35 1.98
N GLU A 105 -4.88 19.29 2.77
CA GLU A 105 -6.24 19.30 3.28
C GLU A 105 -7.32 19.34 2.19
N VAL A 106 -7.01 19.93 1.02
CA VAL A 106 -7.92 19.93 -0.14
C VAL A 106 -8.03 18.54 -0.73
N LEU A 107 -6.89 17.87 -0.93
CA LEU A 107 -6.87 16.47 -1.37
C LEU A 107 -7.57 15.55 -0.37
N ALA A 108 -7.25 15.70 0.92
CA ALA A 108 -7.78 14.84 1.96
C ALA A 108 -9.31 14.88 2.01
N ARG A 109 -9.90 16.07 1.99
CA ARG A 109 -11.37 16.23 1.96
C ARG A 109 -12.00 15.65 0.71
N LYS A 110 -11.37 15.85 -0.46
CA LYS A 110 -11.87 15.26 -1.70
C LYS A 110 -11.87 13.73 -1.65
N LEU A 111 -10.80 13.15 -1.14
CA LEU A 111 -10.75 11.70 -0.96
C LEU A 111 -11.75 11.19 0.09
N GLU A 112 -12.02 11.95 1.16
CA GLU A 112 -13.05 11.58 2.14
C GLU A 112 -14.47 11.64 1.57
N GLU A 113 -14.75 12.57 0.64
CA GLU A 113 -16.03 12.63 -0.07
C GLU A 113 -16.27 11.37 -0.91
N ASP A 114 -15.25 10.85 -1.58
CA ASP A 114 -15.38 9.73 -2.51
C ASP A 114 -15.16 8.35 -1.85
N PHE A 115 -14.36 8.29 -0.78
CA PHE A 115 -13.97 7.02 -0.16
C PHE A 115 -14.41 6.85 1.29
N GLY A 116 -14.97 7.87 1.90
CA GLY A 116 -15.30 7.86 3.33
C GLY A 116 -14.04 8.03 4.19
N THR A 117 -13.72 7.04 5.01
CA THR A 117 -12.54 7.12 5.89
C THR A 117 -11.24 7.01 5.10
N VAL A 118 -10.41 8.03 5.23
CA VAL A 118 -9.10 8.12 4.55
C VAL A 118 -7.98 8.38 5.55
N THR A 119 -6.87 7.71 5.33
CA THR A 119 -5.62 7.94 6.06
C THR A 119 -4.53 8.35 5.07
N ILE A 120 -3.87 9.49 5.29
CA ILE A 120 -2.79 9.95 4.40
C ILE A 120 -1.47 10.01 5.14
N PHE A 121 -0.47 9.43 4.50
CA PHE A 121 0.93 9.50 4.92
C PHE A 121 1.75 10.29 3.90
N VAL A 122 2.85 10.86 4.37
CA VAL A 122 3.90 11.43 3.53
C VAL A 122 5.18 10.66 3.77
N SER A 123 5.80 10.19 2.71
CA SER A 123 7.14 9.59 2.72
C SER A 123 8.11 10.52 2.01
N GLU A 124 9.06 11.06 2.77
CA GLU A 124 10.10 11.92 2.22
C GLU A 124 11.18 11.06 1.54
N ASN A 125 11.32 11.23 0.23
CA ASN A 125 12.37 10.57 -0.55
C ASN A 125 13.12 11.59 -1.41
N VAL A 126 14.23 12.08 -0.90
CA VAL A 126 15.13 13.02 -1.60
C VAL A 126 16.26 12.31 -2.34
N LYS A 127 16.35 10.98 -2.22
CA LYS A 127 17.41 10.19 -2.85
C LYS A 127 17.08 9.97 -4.33
N ASN A 128 18.09 10.07 -5.18
CA ASN A 128 17.96 9.75 -6.60
C ASN A 128 18.22 8.25 -6.81
N THR A 129 17.23 7.42 -6.46
CA THR A 129 17.27 5.96 -6.55
C THR A 129 15.94 5.43 -7.07
N ASN A 130 15.93 4.17 -7.52
CA ASN A 130 14.71 3.48 -7.97
C ASN A 130 13.80 3.02 -6.80
N VAL A 131 14.19 3.28 -5.56
CA VAL A 131 13.38 2.97 -4.38
C VAL A 131 12.26 4.00 -4.27
N ILE A 132 11.01 3.55 -4.22
CA ILE A 132 9.84 4.44 -4.18
C ILE A 132 9.79 5.19 -2.85
N PHE A 133 9.78 4.46 -1.73
CA PHE A 133 9.67 5.07 -0.39
C PHE A 133 11.00 5.65 0.10
N GLY A 134 10.91 6.68 0.94
CA GLY A 134 12.03 7.11 1.76
C GLY A 134 12.24 6.18 2.98
N ASP A 135 12.92 6.70 3.98
CA ASP A 135 13.31 5.93 5.17
C ASP A 135 12.10 5.68 6.13
N GLY A 136 10.94 6.25 5.85
CA GLY A 136 9.71 6.08 6.62
C GLY A 136 8.50 6.78 5.97
N ALA A 137 7.36 6.68 6.64
CA ALA A 137 6.14 7.40 6.27
C ALA A 137 5.51 8.05 7.51
N LYS A 138 5.25 9.36 7.44
CA LYS A 138 4.65 10.13 8.52
C LYS A 138 3.15 10.28 8.28
N LEU A 139 2.33 9.95 9.27
CA LEU A 139 0.90 10.23 9.25
C LEU A 139 0.66 11.75 9.26
N VAL A 140 -0.11 12.23 8.28
CA VAL A 140 -0.40 13.66 8.09
C VAL A 140 -1.89 13.98 8.05
N TRP A 141 -2.75 12.97 7.84
CA TRP A 141 -4.22 13.11 7.87
C TRP A 141 -4.89 11.83 8.34
N GLY A 142 -6.00 11.97 9.08
CA GLY A 142 -6.77 10.85 9.61
C GLY A 142 -6.05 10.13 10.75
N ARG A 143 -6.31 8.84 10.87
CA ARG A 143 -5.69 7.96 11.87
C ARG A 143 -5.51 6.56 11.29
N GLU A 144 -4.53 5.81 11.80
CA GLU A 144 -4.39 4.41 11.45
C GLU A 144 -5.65 3.63 11.87
N GLN A 145 -6.13 2.79 10.96
CA GLN A 145 -7.34 1.99 11.14
C GLN A 145 -6.98 0.52 11.09
N LYS A 146 -7.61 -0.27 11.95
CA LYS A 146 -7.67 -1.71 11.73
C LYS A 146 -8.47 -1.97 10.45
N GLN A 147 -8.01 -2.91 9.66
CA GLN A 147 -8.62 -3.35 8.42
C GLN A 147 -9.07 -4.78 8.58
N ASN A 148 -10.21 -5.14 8.03
CA ASN A 148 -10.64 -6.52 7.94
C ASN A 148 -9.78 -7.24 6.90
N LEU A 149 -9.09 -8.26 7.34
CA LEU A 149 -8.16 -9.06 6.53
C LEU A 149 -8.60 -10.52 6.49
N GLY A 150 -9.90 -10.74 6.37
CA GLY A 150 -10.54 -12.04 6.42
C GLY A 150 -10.84 -12.47 7.85
N THR A 151 -10.10 -13.42 8.38
CA THR A 151 -10.33 -13.94 9.76
C THR A 151 -9.89 -12.96 10.85
N PHE A 152 -9.04 -11.99 10.52
CA PHE A 152 -8.40 -11.08 11.48
C PHE A 152 -8.59 -9.62 11.11
N GLU A 153 -8.52 -8.76 12.12
CA GLU A 153 -8.39 -7.32 11.96
C GLU A 153 -7.00 -6.87 12.38
N ALA A 154 -6.30 -6.17 11.50
CA ALA A 154 -4.96 -5.64 11.79
C ALA A 154 -4.74 -4.26 11.17
N VAL A 155 -3.84 -3.49 11.75
CA VAL A 155 -3.29 -2.30 11.11
C VAL A 155 -2.27 -2.73 10.06
N VAL A 156 -2.35 -2.12 8.89
CA VAL A 156 -1.37 -2.33 7.81
C VAL A 156 -0.65 -1.02 7.53
N SER A 157 0.56 -0.92 8.01
CA SER A 157 1.40 0.28 7.78
C SER A 157 1.74 0.44 6.28
N PRO A 158 1.94 1.68 5.80
CA PRO A 158 2.18 1.96 4.38
C PRO A 158 3.34 1.19 3.76
N LEU A 159 4.41 0.99 4.55
CA LEU A 159 5.63 0.31 4.11
C LEU A 159 5.54 -1.21 4.26
N SER A 160 4.53 -1.72 4.99
CA SER A 160 4.37 -3.15 5.19
C SER A 160 3.94 -3.87 3.92
N PHE A 161 4.53 -5.05 3.71
CA PHE A 161 4.05 -5.94 2.67
C PHE A 161 2.72 -6.58 3.10
N LEU A 162 1.79 -6.60 2.19
CA LEU A 162 0.55 -7.39 2.25
C LEU A 162 0.23 -7.83 0.83
N GLN A 163 -0.20 -9.07 0.66
CA GLN A 163 -0.63 -9.58 -0.64
C GLN A 163 -1.69 -8.68 -1.27
N VAL A 164 -1.53 -8.39 -2.56
CA VAL A 164 -2.40 -7.46 -3.28
C VAL A 164 -3.72 -8.08 -3.74
N ASN A 165 -3.87 -9.39 -3.63
CA ASN A 165 -5.06 -10.16 -3.91
C ASN A 165 -5.47 -10.90 -2.63
N ASP A 166 -6.55 -10.46 -2.01
CA ASP A 166 -7.01 -10.98 -0.73
C ASP A 166 -7.50 -12.41 -0.82
N GLU A 167 -8.24 -12.77 -1.87
CA GLU A 167 -8.73 -14.12 -2.08
C GLU A 167 -7.61 -15.15 -2.27
N VAL A 168 -6.58 -14.77 -3.06
CA VAL A 168 -5.40 -15.63 -3.27
C VAL A 168 -4.57 -15.72 -2.00
N ARG A 169 -4.43 -14.64 -1.23
CA ARG A 169 -3.78 -14.65 0.09
C ARG A 169 -4.43 -15.70 1.00
N ASP A 170 -5.74 -15.64 1.14
CA ASP A 170 -6.49 -16.51 2.04
C ASP A 170 -6.38 -17.97 1.58
N ALA A 171 -6.49 -18.24 0.27
CA ALA A 171 -6.29 -19.56 -0.29
C ALA A 171 -4.86 -20.12 -0.09
N ILE A 172 -3.83 -19.26 -0.12
CA ILE A 172 -2.45 -19.65 0.18
C ILE A 172 -2.34 -20.03 1.67
N TYR A 173 -2.88 -19.20 2.56
CA TYR A 173 -2.83 -19.43 4.00
C TYR A 173 -3.56 -20.72 4.40
N ASP A 174 -4.73 -20.96 3.83
CA ASP A 174 -5.47 -22.20 4.02
C ASP A 174 -4.68 -23.45 3.58
N LYS A 175 -3.98 -23.36 2.45
CA LYS A 175 -3.11 -24.46 1.99
C LYS A 175 -1.92 -24.70 2.92
N VAL A 176 -1.28 -23.65 3.41
CA VAL A 176 -0.18 -23.77 4.37
C VAL A 176 -0.67 -24.41 5.66
N CYS A 177 -1.78 -23.95 6.21
CA CYS A 177 -2.35 -24.53 7.42
C CYS A 177 -2.78 -26.01 7.22
N ALA A 178 -3.36 -26.35 6.06
CA ALA A 178 -3.70 -27.75 5.74
C ALA A 178 -2.45 -28.63 5.61
N PHE A 179 -1.36 -28.09 5.06
CA PHE A 179 -0.08 -28.81 4.98
C PHE A 179 0.54 -29.07 6.36
N LEU A 180 0.30 -28.17 7.31
CA LEU A 180 0.83 -28.26 8.68
C LEU A 180 -0.11 -28.99 9.65
N SER A 181 -1.27 -29.51 9.20
CA SER A 181 -2.31 -30.04 10.11
C SER A 181 -1.83 -31.15 11.03
N ASP A 182 -0.92 -32.00 10.57
CA ASP A 182 -0.39 -33.15 11.31
C ASP A 182 1.03 -32.90 11.83
N PHE A 183 1.52 -31.66 11.74
CA PHE A 183 2.86 -31.28 12.15
C PHE A 183 2.89 -30.91 13.65
N ASP A 184 3.77 -31.54 14.43
CA ASP A 184 3.92 -31.34 15.87
C ASP A 184 5.26 -30.73 16.32
N GLY A 185 6.01 -30.15 15.36
CA GLY A 185 7.30 -29.55 15.60
C GLY A 185 7.28 -28.02 15.74
N ASP A 186 8.46 -27.44 15.94
CA ASP A 186 8.67 -26.00 15.94
C ASP A 186 8.54 -25.44 14.50
N ILE A 187 7.80 -24.35 14.34
CA ILE A 187 7.57 -23.67 13.05
C ILE A 187 8.37 -22.37 13.04
N VAL A 188 9.09 -22.13 11.96
CA VAL A 188 9.76 -20.84 11.70
C VAL A 188 9.18 -20.22 10.44
N GLU A 189 8.57 -19.04 10.59
CA GLU A 189 8.07 -18.23 9.48
C GLU A 189 9.05 -17.09 9.19
N LEU A 190 9.62 -17.08 7.99
CA LEU A 190 10.47 -15.99 7.51
C LEU A 190 9.65 -14.99 6.68
N TYR A 191 9.97 -13.69 6.84
CA TYR A 191 9.27 -12.58 6.17
C TYR A 191 7.79 -12.52 6.55
N SER A 192 7.49 -12.63 7.85
CA SER A 192 6.12 -12.76 8.36
C SER A 192 5.23 -11.53 8.14
N GLY A 193 5.79 -10.39 7.74
CA GLY A 193 5.06 -9.16 7.49
C GLY A 193 4.25 -8.71 8.71
N VAL A 194 2.96 -8.45 8.51
CA VAL A 194 2.05 -8.04 9.61
C VAL A 194 1.51 -9.24 10.42
N GLY A 195 2.06 -10.45 10.21
CA GLY A 195 1.79 -11.62 11.03
C GLY A 195 0.49 -12.36 10.73
N LEU A 196 -0.14 -12.15 9.57
CA LEU A 196 -1.43 -12.78 9.25
C LEU A 196 -1.33 -14.29 9.11
N LEU A 197 -0.29 -14.82 8.43
CA LEU A 197 -0.08 -16.26 8.32
C LEU A 197 0.29 -16.85 9.67
N THR A 198 1.15 -16.17 10.44
CA THR A 198 1.46 -16.56 11.83
C THR A 198 0.18 -16.72 12.65
N ALA A 199 -0.71 -15.71 12.59
CA ALA A 199 -2.00 -15.73 13.31
C ALA A 199 -2.91 -16.87 12.83
N GLN A 200 -2.93 -17.13 11.53
CA GLN A 200 -3.74 -18.21 10.95
C GLN A 200 -3.23 -19.59 11.39
N ILE A 201 -1.90 -19.78 11.42
CA ILE A 201 -1.29 -21.02 11.91
C ILE A 201 -1.57 -21.18 13.42
N ALA A 202 -1.31 -20.14 14.22
CA ALA A 202 -1.54 -20.18 15.67
C ALA A 202 -2.99 -20.51 16.05
N LYS A 203 -3.95 -19.97 15.28
CA LYS A 203 -5.38 -20.27 15.51
C LYS A 203 -5.76 -21.71 15.20
N ARG A 204 -5.06 -22.38 14.27
CA ARG A 204 -5.37 -23.75 13.83
C ARG A 204 -4.56 -24.82 14.55
N LEU A 205 -3.37 -24.47 15.00
CA LEU A 205 -2.41 -25.37 15.65
C LEU A 205 -2.10 -24.83 17.06
N GLU A 206 -3.05 -25.02 17.99
CA GLU A 206 -3.01 -24.40 19.33
C GLU A 206 -1.74 -24.74 20.15
N ASN A 207 -1.11 -25.89 19.89
CA ASN A 207 0.10 -26.32 20.60
C ASN A 207 1.41 -26.04 19.82
N ALA A 208 1.33 -25.43 18.62
CA ALA A 208 2.52 -25.20 17.82
C ALA A 208 3.34 -24.04 18.40
N LYS A 209 4.66 -24.24 18.51
CA LYS A 209 5.59 -23.16 18.80
C LYS A 209 6.00 -22.49 17.50
N ILE A 210 5.61 -21.23 17.34
CA ILE A 210 5.87 -20.46 16.10
C ILE A 210 6.85 -19.34 16.39
N THR A 211 7.91 -19.27 15.59
CA THR A 211 8.87 -18.15 15.58
C THR A 211 8.72 -17.39 14.28
N ALA A 212 8.17 -16.17 14.34
CA ALA A 212 8.01 -15.30 13.18
C ALA A 212 9.17 -14.30 13.09
N VAL A 213 9.74 -14.13 11.90
CA VAL A 213 10.88 -13.25 11.63
C VAL A 213 10.50 -12.22 10.57
N GLU A 214 10.62 -10.94 10.92
CA GLU A 214 10.36 -9.80 10.06
C GLU A 214 11.40 -8.70 10.33
N ILE A 215 11.94 -8.10 9.25
CA ILE A 215 12.96 -7.05 9.34
C ILE A 215 12.37 -5.64 9.49
N MET A 216 11.13 -5.42 9.00
CA MET A 216 10.49 -4.12 9.02
C MET A 216 9.89 -3.81 10.39
N PRO A 217 10.38 -2.77 11.11
CA PRO A 217 9.91 -2.48 12.47
C PRO A 217 8.40 -2.23 12.57
N ASP A 218 7.83 -1.50 11.59
CA ASP A 218 6.39 -1.21 11.58
C ASP A 218 5.54 -2.48 11.37
N ALA A 219 6.01 -3.38 10.50
CA ALA A 219 5.32 -4.66 10.28
C ALA A 219 5.41 -5.54 11.55
N THR A 220 6.58 -5.62 12.19
CA THR A 220 6.76 -6.33 13.46
C THR A 220 5.87 -5.77 14.57
N LYS A 221 5.77 -4.44 14.68
CA LYS A 221 4.86 -3.78 15.65
C LYS A 221 3.41 -4.18 15.39
N ASN A 222 2.96 -4.16 14.13
CA ASN A 222 1.59 -4.54 13.76
C ASN A 222 1.34 -6.03 14.01
N ALA A 223 2.31 -6.91 13.72
CA ALA A 223 2.23 -8.34 14.00
C ALA A 223 2.10 -8.62 15.50
N ASN A 224 2.89 -7.95 16.34
CA ASN A 224 2.79 -8.09 17.79
C ASN A 224 1.43 -7.62 18.31
N ALA A 225 0.89 -6.51 17.79
CA ALA A 225 -0.43 -6.03 18.17
C ALA A 225 -1.55 -7.01 17.73
N LEU A 226 -1.41 -7.63 16.56
CA LEU A 226 -2.31 -8.68 16.10
C LEU A 226 -2.26 -9.89 17.04
N MET A 227 -1.05 -10.40 17.36
CA MET A 227 -0.90 -11.56 18.27
C MET A 227 -1.50 -11.30 19.66
N GLN A 228 -1.29 -10.09 20.22
CA GLN A 228 -1.89 -9.69 21.50
C GLN A 228 -3.43 -9.64 21.47
N SER A 229 -4.03 -9.44 20.31
CA SER A 229 -5.48 -9.42 20.16
C SER A 229 -6.13 -10.82 20.06
N LEU A 230 -5.31 -11.88 19.97
CA LEU A 230 -5.78 -13.27 19.90
C LEU A 230 -5.90 -13.94 21.29
N HIS A 231 -5.35 -13.29 22.29
CA HIS A 231 -5.41 -13.71 23.71
C HIS A 231 -6.35 -12.81 24.49
#